data_d9130589113e56eebe0f52f6ca099059
#
_entry.id   d9130589113e56eebe0f52f6ca099059
#
_cell.length_a   1.000
_cell.length_b   1.000
_cell.length_c   1.000
_cell.angle_alpha   90.00
_cell.angle_beta   90.00
_cell.angle_gamma   90.00
#
_symmetry.space_group_name_H-M   'P 1'
#
loop_
_entity.id
_entity.type
_entity.pdbx_description
1 polymer ?
#
loop_
_entity_poly.entity_id
_entity_poly.type
_entity_poly.pdbx_seq_one_letter_code
_entity_poly.pdbx_strand_id
1 'polypeptide(L)'
;MIFKTYTVVFEGVEARCIEVQCALSAGLPGFSIVGLPNKAVSEARDRVRSALASMSIALPSKRITVNLSPADLPKDGSHFDLPIALALMAAIGVIAQDACENTVSLGELSLDGALVPVRGALPAAVTAAGSDRLLICPRACGPEAAWVATAQVIGADSLWDIIQHFNGQKPIPAAQAGDIEAPIILGDLCDIKGQERGKRALEIAVAGRHHLFLVGTPGCGKSMLAKRSLGLLPPLTPTQALETSMIKSIFGELSNGGVSRQPPFRPLHHTTSDKAIIGGGRDAKPGEISLAHNGILFMDEFPEFSRTVLESLRQPLEDRHVMVARANAHSSYRCQFMLIATANPCKCGYLSDPSRACARAPLCGGEYMGHISGPMMDRFDLTVEMPPVPFHDLDLPSDGDTSATVAARVAAAFQIQTDRYRDHPELRSNADLEGAHLNTVATPDRKGQLLLNRAAELFRLSARGYHRVLRVGRTIADLAGANQVTQTHIAEALSYRLALPHLVHTKDSQKKQLDPVLLNPMTETSRI
;
A
#
# COMPACT_ATOMS: atom_id res chain seq x y z
N MET A 1 -28.49 20.68 -31.36
CA MET A 1 -27.13 21.10 -30.94
C MET A 1 -26.79 20.23 -29.73
N ILE A 2 -25.57 19.70 -29.66
CA ILE A 2 -25.11 18.84 -28.58
C ILE A 2 -24.05 19.64 -27.80
N PHE A 3 -24.22 19.75 -26.51
CA PHE A 3 -23.30 20.44 -25.58
C PHE A 3 -22.48 19.40 -24.84
N LYS A 4 -21.18 19.63 -24.66
CA LYS A 4 -20.24 18.66 -24.15
C LYS A 4 -19.46 19.20 -22.98
N THR A 5 -19.16 18.33 -22.02
CA THR A 5 -18.17 18.50 -20.97
C THR A 5 -17.55 17.16 -20.66
N TYR A 6 -16.57 17.12 -19.77
CA TYR A 6 -15.87 15.87 -19.44
C TYR A 6 -15.87 15.62 -17.94
N THR A 7 -15.83 14.34 -17.60
CA THR A 7 -15.63 13.83 -16.26
C THR A 7 -14.75 12.58 -16.30
N VAL A 8 -14.62 11.87 -15.20
CA VAL A 8 -13.84 10.64 -15.14
C VAL A 8 -14.64 9.49 -14.56
N VAL A 9 -14.25 8.28 -14.91
CA VAL A 9 -14.60 7.03 -14.24
C VAL A 9 -13.33 6.38 -13.74
N PHE A 10 -13.39 5.71 -12.59
CA PHE A 10 -12.21 5.10 -11.99
C PHE A 10 -12.15 3.60 -12.28
N GLU A 11 -11.02 3.16 -12.83
CA GLU A 11 -10.66 1.75 -12.99
C GLU A 11 -9.40 1.47 -12.17
N GLY A 12 -9.58 0.97 -10.96
CA GLY A 12 -8.49 0.89 -9.99
C GLY A 12 -8.05 2.29 -9.55
N VAL A 13 -6.78 2.63 -9.73
CA VAL A 13 -6.21 3.96 -9.44
C VAL A 13 -6.21 4.88 -10.65
N GLU A 14 -6.50 4.37 -11.83
CA GLU A 14 -6.55 5.14 -13.07
C GLU A 14 -7.91 5.80 -13.25
N ALA A 15 -7.90 7.04 -13.71
CA ALA A 15 -9.10 7.76 -14.08
C ALA A 15 -9.20 7.82 -15.62
N ARG A 16 -10.31 7.36 -16.17
CA ARG A 16 -10.60 7.41 -17.61
C ARG A 16 -11.58 8.52 -17.92
N CYS A 17 -11.28 9.31 -18.91
CA CYS A 17 -12.12 10.41 -19.34
C CYS A 17 -13.46 9.92 -19.92
N ILE A 18 -14.57 10.53 -19.48
CA ILE A 18 -15.93 10.30 -19.94
C ILE A 18 -16.47 11.60 -20.52
N GLU A 19 -16.99 11.53 -21.74
CA GLU A 19 -17.69 12.65 -22.37
C GLU A 19 -19.14 12.67 -21.88
N VAL A 20 -19.58 13.83 -21.36
CA VAL A 20 -20.94 14.10 -20.93
C VAL A 20 -21.61 14.99 -21.97
N GLN A 21 -22.56 14.47 -22.69
CA GLN A 21 -23.26 15.15 -23.75
C GLN A 21 -24.67 15.51 -23.29
N CYS A 22 -25.08 16.76 -23.48
CA CYS A 22 -26.46 17.20 -23.23
C CYS A 22 -27.15 17.66 -24.52
N ALA A 23 -28.33 17.14 -24.77
CA ALA A 23 -29.15 17.52 -25.90
C ALA A 23 -30.58 17.95 -25.47
N LEU A 24 -31.05 19.05 -26.06
CA LEU A 24 -32.42 19.54 -25.89
C LEU A 24 -33.22 19.23 -27.17
N SER A 25 -34.32 18.50 -27.05
CA SER A 25 -35.19 18.15 -28.16
C SER A 25 -36.65 18.56 -27.90
N ALA A 26 -37.41 18.79 -28.99
CA ALA A 26 -38.84 19.01 -28.89
C ALA A 26 -39.54 17.75 -28.37
N GLY A 27 -40.60 17.92 -27.59
CA GLY A 27 -41.37 16.81 -27.04
C GLY A 27 -41.87 17.08 -25.62
N LEU A 28 -42.48 16.07 -25.02
CA LEU A 28 -42.93 16.16 -23.62
C LEU A 28 -41.74 16.45 -22.71
N PRO A 29 -41.85 17.41 -21.77
CA PRO A 29 -40.81 17.72 -20.79
C PRO A 29 -40.40 16.46 -20.06
N GLY A 30 -39.09 16.21 -20.02
CA GLY A 30 -38.49 15.05 -19.33
C GLY A 30 -37.00 15.20 -19.20
N PHE A 31 -36.41 14.52 -18.20
CA PHE A 31 -34.97 14.50 -17.99
C PHE A 31 -34.52 13.04 -17.90
N SER A 32 -33.71 12.60 -18.84
CA SER A 32 -33.19 11.24 -18.91
C SER A 32 -31.66 11.23 -18.97
N ILE A 33 -31.02 10.27 -18.27
CA ILE A 33 -29.59 10.00 -18.32
C ILE A 33 -29.38 8.62 -18.93
N VAL A 34 -28.54 8.51 -19.95
CA VAL A 34 -28.24 7.28 -20.69
C VAL A 34 -26.71 7.01 -20.70
N GLY A 35 -26.27 5.79 -21.01
CA GLY A 35 -24.85 5.41 -21.05
C GLY A 35 -24.43 4.56 -19.85
N LEU A 36 -25.25 3.58 -19.45
CA LEU A 36 -25.04 2.68 -18.29
C LEU A 36 -24.85 3.40 -16.94
N PRO A 37 -25.74 4.36 -16.57
CA PRO A 37 -25.68 4.97 -15.25
C PRO A 37 -26.10 3.94 -14.18
N ASN A 38 -25.36 3.91 -13.04
CA ASN A 38 -25.85 3.19 -11.87
C ASN A 38 -26.97 3.99 -11.16
N LYS A 39 -27.44 3.47 -10.01
CA LYS A 39 -28.50 4.14 -9.23
C LYS A 39 -28.09 5.55 -8.79
N ALA A 40 -26.86 5.72 -8.28
CA ALA A 40 -26.35 7.00 -7.79
C ALA A 40 -26.28 8.06 -8.90
N VAL A 41 -25.81 7.66 -10.09
CA VAL A 41 -25.77 8.54 -11.29
C VAL A 41 -27.19 8.84 -11.81
N SER A 42 -28.12 7.89 -11.71
CA SER A 42 -29.52 8.12 -12.10
C SER A 42 -30.22 9.12 -11.17
N GLU A 43 -29.86 9.14 -9.88
CA GLU A 43 -30.36 10.10 -8.88
C GLU A 43 -29.79 11.51 -9.07
N ALA A 44 -28.67 11.67 -9.79
CA ALA A 44 -28.10 12.97 -10.15
C ALA A 44 -29.12 13.89 -10.82
N ARG A 45 -30.03 13.32 -11.59
CA ARG A 45 -31.13 14.07 -12.21
C ARG A 45 -31.92 14.91 -11.21
N ASP A 46 -32.27 14.32 -10.07
CA ASP A 46 -33.11 14.98 -9.05
C ASP A 46 -32.31 15.99 -8.25
N ARG A 47 -31.02 15.71 -7.95
CA ARG A 47 -30.12 16.65 -7.28
C ARG A 47 -29.82 17.87 -8.17
N VAL A 48 -29.48 17.66 -9.43
CA VAL A 48 -29.22 18.75 -10.39
C VAL A 48 -30.46 19.62 -10.59
N ARG A 49 -31.67 19.01 -10.72
CA ARG A 49 -32.93 19.76 -10.83
C ARG A 49 -33.17 20.66 -9.62
N SER A 50 -32.98 20.11 -8.40
CA SER A 50 -33.19 20.87 -7.16
C SER A 50 -32.16 22.00 -7.01
N ALA A 51 -30.89 21.71 -7.32
CA ALA A 51 -29.81 22.71 -7.27
C ALA A 51 -30.05 23.88 -8.25
N LEU A 52 -30.51 23.62 -9.47
CA LEU A 52 -30.85 24.69 -10.42
C LEU A 52 -32.08 25.49 -9.97
N ALA A 53 -33.09 24.81 -9.45
CA ALA A 53 -34.30 25.45 -8.93
C ALA A 53 -34.01 26.38 -7.74
N SER A 54 -33.12 25.99 -6.83
CA SER A 54 -32.69 26.81 -5.68
C SER A 54 -32.00 28.11 -6.12
N MET A 55 -31.33 28.09 -7.26
CA MET A 55 -30.69 29.27 -7.87
C MET A 55 -31.63 30.06 -8.81
N SER A 56 -32.93 29.75 -8.83
CA SER A 56 -33.91 30.34 -9.73
C SER A 56 -33.63 30.14 -11.23
N ILE A 57 -32.89 29.09 -11.57
CA ILE A 57 -32.61 28.71 -12.96
C ILE A 57 -33.69 27.72 -13.42
N ALA A 58 -34.58 28.19 -14.30
CA ALA A 58 -35.70 27.36 -14.81
C ALA A 58 -35.22 26.36 -15.87
N LEU A 59 -35.65 25.11 -15.75
CA LEU A 59 -35.43 24.12 -16.79
C LEU A 59 -36.38 24.38 -17.99
N PRO A 60 -35.89 24.18 -19.22
CA PRO A 60 -36.73 24.39 -20.42
C PRO A 60 -37.85 23.34 -20.51
N SER A 61 -38.99 23.75 -21.04
CA SER A 61 -40.13 22.86 -21.33
C SER A 61 -39.83 21.97 -22.56
N LYS A 62 -38.69 21.28 -22.56
CA LYS A 62 -38.20 20.40 -23.62
C LYS A 62 -37.78 19.06 -23.03
N ARG A 63 -37.54 18.07 -23.88
CA ARG A 63 -36.94 16.81 -23.48
C ARG A 63 -35.42 17.01 -23.35
N ILE A 64 -34.88 16.80 -22.14
CA ILE A 64 -33.47 16.85 -21.81
C ILE A 64 -32.92 15.41 -21.83
N THR A 65 -31.89 15.17 -22.62
CA THR A 65 -31.21 13.88 -22.66
C THR A 65 -29.72 14.11 -22.38
N VAL A 66 -29.19 13.48 -21.32
CA VAL A 66 -27.77 13.46 -21.01
C VAL A 66 -27.25 12.08 -21.35
N ASN A 67 -26.20 12.03 -22.21
CA ASN A 67 -25.53 10.80 -22.58
C ASN A 67 -24.12 10.78 -22.01
N LEU A 68 -23.74 9.66 -21.39
CA LEU A 68 -22.41 9.42 -20.81
C LEU A 68 -21.64 8.45 -21.71
N SER A 69 -20.68 8.95 -22.48
CA SER A 69 -19.93 8.19 -23.48
C SER A 69 -18.49 7.93 -23.04
N PRO A 70 -17.93 6.74 -23.28
CA PRO A 70 -18.49 5.58 -23.98
C PRO A 70 -19.50 4.77 -23.12
N ALA A 71 -20.41 4.04 -23.77
CA ALA A 71 -21.49 3.33 -23.07
C ALA A 71 -21.08 1.97 -22.48
N ASP A 72 -19.91 1.44 -22.84
CA ASP A 72 -19.37 0.16 -22.37
C ASP A 72 -18.77 0.21 -20.96
N LEU A 73 -18.42 1.41 -20.47
CA LEU A 73 -17.88 1.60 -19.13
C LEU A 73 -19.01 1.83 -18.12
N PRO A 74 -19.09 1.10 -17.00
CA PRO A 74 -20.04 1.38 -15.92
C PRO A 74 -19.76 2.75 -15.28
N LYS A 75 -20.80 3.58 -15.10
CA LYS A 75 -20.69 4.88 -14.42
C LYS A 75 -21.23 4.74 -13.01
N ASP A 76 -20.34 4.99 -12.05
CA ASP A 76 -20.61 4.82 -10.63
C ASP A 76 -20.08 6.03 -9.82
N GLY A 77 -20.89 6.47 -8.87
CA GLY A 77 -20.53 7.57 -7.96
C GLY A 77 -21.39 8.82 -8.16
N SER A 78 -21.44 9.63 -7.10
CA SER A 78 -22.19 10.89 -7.07
C SER A 78 -21.44 12.05 -7.75
N HIS A 79 -20.14 11.86 -8.05
CA HIS A 79 -19.31 12.89 -8.68
C HIS A 79 -19.76 13.30 -10.10
N PHE A 80 -20.69 12.56 -10.71
CA PHE A 80 -21.29 12.89 -12.00
C PHE A 80 -22.27 14.06 -11.93
N ASP A 81 -22.70 14.49 -10.73
CA ASP A 81 -23.70 15.57 -10.59
C ASP A 81 -23.19 16.87 -11.22
N LEU A 82 -21.96 17.28 -10.90
CA LEU A 82 -21.39 18.52 -11.41
C LEU A 82 -21.24 18.51 -12.95
N PRO A 83 -20.63 17.51 -13.60
CA PRO A 83 -20.53 17.50 -15.06
C PRO A 83 -21.91 17.45 -15.77
N ILE A 84 -22.89 16.75 -15.20
CA ILE A 84 -24.27 16.76 -15.72
C ILE A 84 -24.88 18.17 -15.62
N ALA A 85 -24.67 18.86 -14.49
CA ALA A 85 -25.15 20.23 -14.31
C ALA A 85 -24.48 21.22 -15.29
N LEU A 86 -23.14 21.10 -15.47
CA LEU A 86 -22.39 21.96 -16.40
C LEU A 86 -22.86 21.76 -17.86
N ALA A 87 -23.00 20.52 -18.31
CA ALA A 87 -23.50 20.22 -19.66
C ALA A 87 -24.92 20.76 -19.89
N LEU A 88 -25.78 20.68 -18.88
CA LEU A 88 -27.13 21.21 -18.92
C LEU A 88 -27.12 22.74 -18.92
N MET A 89 -26.32 23.39 -18.10
CA MET A 89 -26.19 24.86 -18.06
C MET A 89 -25.66 25.44 -19.37
N ALA A 90 -24.72 24.75 -20.02
CA ALA A 90 -24.29 25.12 -21.37
C ALA A 90 -25.45 24.99 -22.38
N ALA A 91 -26.24 23.90 -22.28
CA ALA A 91 -27.37 23.66 -23.17
C ALA A 91 -28.50 24.69 -23.05
N ILE A 92 -28.71 25.28 -21.86
CA ILE A 92 -29.69 26.35 -21.62
C ILE A 92 -29.10 27.76 -21.74
N GLY A 93 -27.81 27.89 -22.06
CA GLY A 93 -27.16 29.18 -22.31
C GLY A 93 -26.79 29.98 -21.06
N VAL A 94 -26.70 29.34 -19.88
CA VAL A 94 -26.26 29.97 -18.63
C VAL A 94 -24.74 30.16 -18.59
N ILE A 95 -23.98 29.23 -19.19
CA ILE A 95 -22.53 29.27 -19.36
C ILE A 95 -22.14 29.03 -20.82
N ALA A 96 -20.97 29.53 -21.23
CA ALA A 96 -20.48 29.36 -22.59
C ALA A 96 -20.08 27.90 -22.87
N GLN A 97 -20.35 27.41 -24.07
CA GLN A 97 -20.06 26.02 -24.47
C GLN A 97 -18.56 25.70 -24.48
N ASP A 98 -17.74 26.59 -25.03
CA ASP A 98 -16.29 26.44 -25.14
C ASP A 98 -15.63 26.33 -23.76
N ALA A 99 -16.14 27.02 -22.75
CA ALA A 99 -15.68 26.88 -21.36
C ALA A 99 -15.92 25.46 -20.82
N CYS A 100 -17.04 24.83 -21.18
CA CYS A 100 -17.36 23.46 -20.76
C CYS A 100 -16.53 22.40 -21.50
N GLU A 101 -16.27 22.58 -22.80
CA GLU A 101 -15.53 21.62 -23.63
C GLU A 101 -14.06 21.47 -23.22
N ASN A 102 -13.48 22.50 -22.60
CA ASN A 102 -12.11 22.49 -22.09
C ASN A 102 -12.03 22.11 -20.61
N THR A 103 -13.10 21.55 -20.03
CA THR A 103 -13.18 21.28 -18.61
C THR A 103 -13.45 19.80 -18.34
N VAL A 104 -12.66 19.22 -17.43
CA VAL A 104 -12.97 17.99 -16.68
C VAL A 104 -13.55 18.41 -15.35
N SER A 105 -14.68 17.86 -14.95
CA SER A 105 -15.31 18.21 -13.68
C SER A 105 -15.74 16.99 -12.90
N LEU A 106 -15.66 17.07 -11.57
CA LEU A 106 -16.18 16.06 -10.65
C LEU A 106 -16.70 16.77 -9.39
N GLY A 107 -17.83 16.31 -8.88
CA GLY A 107 -18.44 16.87 -7.66
C GLY A 107 -19.85 16.38 -7.47
N GLU A 108 -20.23 16.13 -6.24
CA GLU A 108 -21.61 15.87 -5.84
C GLU A 108 -22.31 17.19 -5.55
N LEU A 109 -23.58 17.30 -5.89
CA LEU A 109 -24.41 18.48 -5.59
C LEU A 109 -25.35 18.20 -4.43
N SER A 110 -25.36 19.10 -3.47
CA SER A 110 -26.48 19.21 -2.54
C SER A 110 -27.69 19.90 -3.20
N LEU A 111 -28.84 19.79 -2.58
CA LEU A 111 -30.10 20.30 -3.16
C LEU A 111 -30.16 21.84 -3.29
N ASP A 112 -29.31 22.55 -2.55
CA ASP A 112 -29.13 24.01 -2.58
C ASP A 112 -28.04 24.46 -3.59
N GLY A 113 -27.36 23.52 -4.26
CA GLY A 113 -26.32 23.79 -5.22
C GLY A 113 -24.90 23.92 -4.64
N ALA A 114 -24.68 23.65 -3.35
CA ALA A 114 -23.35 23.54 -2.79
C ALA A 114 -22.64 22.27 -3.31
N LEU A 115 -21.31 22.33 -3.42
CA LEU A 115 -20.48 21.21 -3.85
C LEU A 115 -19.99 20.40 -2.65
N VAL A 116 -20.34 19.11 -2.67
CA VAL A 116 -19.94 18.13 -1.66
C VAL A 116 -18.63 17.44 -2.10
N PRO A 117 -17.65 17.28 -1.21
CA PRO A 117 -16.40 16.60 -1.51
C PRO A 117 -16.61 15.19 -2.05
N VAL A 118 -15.79 14.80 -3.02
CA VAL A 118 -15.81 13.49 -3.67
C VAL A 118 -14.42 12.85 -3.64
N ARG A 119 -14.35 11.55 -3.89
CA ARG A 119 -13.11 10.80 -3.93
C ARG A 119 -12.48 10.85 -5.32
N GLY A 120 -11.15 10.69 -5.39
CA GLY A 120 -10.45 10.52 -6.66
C GLY A 120 -10.10 11.84 -7.37
N ALA A 121 -10.02 12.96 -6.65
CA ALA A 121 -9.65 14.23 -7.24
C ALA A 121 -8.21 14.22 -7.78
N LEU A 122 -7.28 13.53 -7.11
CA LEU A 122 -5.90 13.41 -7.54
C LEU A 122 -5.74 12.65 -8.89
N PRO A 123 -6.26 11.42 -9.06
CA PRO A 123 -6.25 10.74 -10.36
C PRO A 123 -7.04 11.49 -11.44
N ALA A 124 -8.13 12.19 -11.09
CA ALA A 124 -8.83 13.05 -12.03
C ALA A 124 -7.96 14.22 -12.53
N ALA A 125 -7.14 14.81 -11.65
CA ALA A 125 -6.20 15.86 -12.03
C ALA A 125 -5.13 15.34 -13.00
N VAL A 126 -4.62 14.12 -12.80
CA VAL A 126 -3.69 13.48 -13.74
C VAL A 126 -4.32 13.33 -15.13
N THR A 127 -5.58 12.91 -15.19
CA THR A 127 -6.32 12.74 -16.46
C THR A 127 -6.61 14.09 -17.13
N ALA A 128 -6.99 15.10 -16.36
CA ALA A 128 -7.22 16.45 -16.86
C ALA A 128 -5.94 17.06 -17.46
N ALA A 129 -4.82 16.97 -16.75
CA ALA A 129 -3.51 17.42 -17.23
C ALA A 129 -3.08 16.68 -18.50
N GLY A 130 -3.25 15.37 -18.57
CA GLY A 130 -2.93 14.55 -19.74
C GLY A 130 -3.75 14.90 -21.00
N SER A 131 -4.89 15.59 -20.83
CA SER A 131 -5.75 16.07 -21.92
C SER A 131 -5.73 17.58 -22.10
N ASP A 132 -4.84 18.29 -21.41
CA ASP A 132 -4.71 19.76 -21.40
C ASP A 132 -6.05 20.47 -21.10
N ARG A 133 -6.78 19.98 -20.09
CA ARG A 133 -8.07 20.52 -19.65
C ARG A 133 -8.01 21.04 -18.23
N LEU A 134 -8.82 22.05 -17.97
CA LEU A 134 -9.08 22.58 -16.62
C LEU A 134 -9.81 21.52 -15.79
N LEU A 135 -9.35 21.27 -14.57
CA LEU A 135 -10.11 20.48 -13.59
C LEU A 135 -10.94 21.39 -12.68
N ILE A 136 -12.25 21.12 -12.60
CA ILE A 136 -13.13 21.75 -11.61
C ILE A 136 -13.59 20.69 -10.61
N CYS A 137 -13.39 20.96 -9.33
CA CYS A 137 -13.80 20.06 -8.24
C CYS A 137 -14.32 20.87 -7.04
N PRO A 138 -14.93 20.20 -6.03
CA PRO A 138 -15.24 20.87 -4.76
C PRO A 138 -13.99 21.48 -4.13
N ARG A 139 -14.12 22.65 -3.48
CA ARG A 139 -12.99 23.37 -2.86
C ARG A 139 -12.14 22.46 -1.97
N ALA A 140 -12.78 21.62 -1.16
CA ALA A 140 -12.07 20.70 -0.27
C ALA A 140 -11.21 19.65 -1.00
N CYS A 141 -11.50 19.36 -2.29
CA CYS A 141 -10.72 18.44 -3.14
C CYS A 141 -9.61 19.17 -3.90
N GLY A 142 -9.64 20.49 -3.97
CA GLY A 142 -8.65 21.31 -4.68
C GLY A 142 -7.21 21.07 -4.24
N PRO A 143 -6.89 21.12 -2.94
CA PRO A 143 -5.54 20.90 -2.43
C PRO A 143 -4.96 19.52 -2.80
N GLU A 144 -5.79 18.49 -2.84
CA GLU A 144 -5.42 17.15 -3.28
C GLU A 144 -5.08 17.12 -4.77
N ALA A 145 -5.94 17.69 -5.60
CA ALA A 145 -5.79 17.72 -7.06
C ALA A 145 -4.58 18.56 -7.51
N ALA A 146 -4.29 19.64 -6.79
CA ALA A 146 -3.21 20.59 -7.11
C ALA A 146 -1.79 20.02 -6.90
N TRP A 147 -1.63 18.81 -6.35
CA TRP A 147 -0.33 18.10 -6.33
C TRP A 147 0.15 17.69 -7.71
N VAL A 148 -0.73 17.65 -8.70
CA VAL A 148 -0.36 17.46 -10.10
C VAL A 148 0.06 18.80 -10.69
N ALA A 149 1.35 19.12 -10.65
CA ALA A 149 1.90 20.43 -11.01
C ALA A 149 1.54 20.91 -12.43
N THR A 150 1.25 19.98 -13.34
CA THR A 150 0.83 20.26 -14.71
C THR A 150 -0.67 20.48 -14.88
N ALA A 151 -1.47 20.18 -13.84
CA ALA A 151 -2.91 20.35 -13.89
C ALA A 151 -3.31 21.78 -13.52
N GLN A 152 -4.20 22.37 -14.29
CA GLN A 152 -4.92 23.58 -13.89
C GLN A 152 -6.13 23.14 -13.07
N VAL A 153 -6.20 23.53 -11.79
CA VAL A 153 -7.24 23.09 -10.86
C VAL A 153 -7.98 24.28 -10.25
N ILE A 154 -9.30 24.23 -10.29
CA ILE A 154 -10.18 25.20 -9.62
C ILE A 154 -11.05 24.46 -8.61
N GLY A 155 -10.99 24.90 -7.35
CA GLY A 155 -11.84 24.43 -6.26
C GLY A 155 -13.00 25.40 -6.00
N ALA A 156 -14.24 24.94 -6.20
CA ALA A 156 -15.44 25.74 -5.99
C ALA A 156 -16.26 25.26 -4.79
N ASP A 157 -16.98 26.19 -4.12
CA ASP A 157 -17.88 25.84 -3.02
C ASP A 157 -19.30 25.52 -3.51
N SER A 158 -19.70 26.12 -4.64
CA SER A 158 -21.05 26.00 -5.15
C SER A 158 -21.10 26.03 -6.69
N LEU A 159 -22.19 25.56 -7.23
CA LEU A 159 -22.49 25.67 -8.66
C LEU A 159 -22.62 27.15 -9.08
N TRP A 160 -23.10 28.03 -8.18
CA TRP A 160 -23.17 29.47 -8.42
C TRP A 160 -21.80 30.11 -8.60
N ASP A 161 -20.80 29.74 -7.77
CA ASP A 161 -19.43 30.25 -7.93
C ASP A 161 -18.84 29.87 -9.29
N ILE A 162 -19.12 28.66 -9.78
CA ILE A 162 -18.68 28.21 -11.11
C ILE A 162 -19.32 29.03 -12.22
N ILE A 163 -20.64 29.34 -12.12
CA ILE A 163 -21.34 30.20 -13.07
C ILE A 163 -20.69 31.59 -13.11
N GLN A 164 -20.43 32.19 -11.94
CA GLN A 164 -19.79 33.50 -11.86
C GLN A 164 -18.37 33.49 -12.43
N HIS A 165 -17.62 32.38 -12.20
CA HIS A 165 -16.28 32.20 -12.74
C HIS A 165 -16.29 32.17 -14.27
N PHE A 166 -17.12 31.32 -14.88
CA PHE A 166 -17.21 31.19 -16.33
C PHE A 166 -17.75 32.45 -17.02
N ASN A 167 -18.63 33.19 -16.36
CA ASN A 167 -19.15 34.46 -16.84
C ASN A 167 -18.20 35.65 -16.61
N GLY A 168 -17.00 35.41 -16.06
CA GLY A 168 -16.00 36.44 -15.80
C GLY A 168 -16.35 37.43 -14.68
N GLN A 169 -17.43 37.15 -13.91
CA GLN A 169 -17.89 38.08 -12.85
C GLN A 169 -17.04 37.92 -11.58
N LYS A 170 -16.69 36.69 -11.21
CA LYS A 170 -15.88 36.39 -10.02
C LYS A 170 -14.95 35.23 -10.32
N PRO A 171 -13.74 35.50 -10.85
CA PRO A 171 -12.77 34.44 -11.09
C PRO A 171 -12.37 33.73 -9.80
N ILE A 172 -12.40 32.41 -9.82
CA ILE A 172 -11.92 31.56 -8.72
C ILE A 172 -10.40 31.38 -8.92
N PRO A 173 -9.56 31.63 -7.91
CA PRO A 173 -8.12 31.40 -8.03
C PRO A 173 -7.81 29.91 -8.19
N ALA A 174 -6.67 29.62 -8.82
CA ALA A 174 -6.18 28.26 -8.91
C ALA A 174 -5.98 27.64 -7.51
N ALA A 175 -6.34 26.37 -7.36
CA ALA A 175 -6.14 25.66 -6.12
C ALA A 175 -4.63 25.50 -5.84
N GLN A 176 -4.26 25.59 -4.58
CA GLN A 176 -2.89 25.36 -4.13
C GLN A 176 -2.78 23.95 -3.55
N ALA A 177 -1.63 23.30 -3.76
CA ALA A 177 -1.36 21.99 -3.19
C ALA A 177 -1.45 22.03 -1.65
N GLY A 178 -1.94 20.96 -1.09
CA GLY A 178 -2.00 20.79 0.36
C GLY A 178 -0.60 20.65 0.97
N ASP A 179 -0.53 20.61 2.29
CA ASP A 179 0.72 20.49 3.01
C ASP A 179 1.30 19.07 2.92
N ILE A 180 2.63 18.95 3.05
CA ILE A 180 3.27 17.67 3.28
C ILE A 180 2.97 17.24 4.72
N GLU A 181 2.35 16.07 4.87
CA GLU A 181 2.03 15.53 6.20
C GLU A 181 3.29 15.30 7.02
N ALA A 182 3.27 15.74 8.28
CA ALA A 182 4.35 15.46 9.21
C ALA A 182 4.48 13.94 9.47
N PRO A 183 5.72 13.41 9.58
CA PRO A 183 5.90 11.99 9.83
C PRO A 183 5.40 11.59 11.23
N ILE A 184 4.73 10.44 11.29
CA ILE A 184 4.27 9.83 12.54
C ILE A 184 5.47 9.12 13.20
N ILE A 185 5.78 9.47 14.43
CA ILE A 185 6.84 8.84 15.23
C ILE A 185 6.19 7.87 16.21
N LEU A 186 6.51 6.57 16.09
CA LEU A 186 5.95 5.51 16.94
C LEU A 186 6.91 5.06 18.08
N GLY A 187 7.80 5.92 18.53
CA GLY A 187 8.81 5.67 19.56
C GLY A 187 10.16 5.26 18.99
N ASP A 188 11.19 5.06 19.83
CA ASP A 188 12.56 4.75 19.44
C ASP A 188 12.87 3.25 19.56
N LEU A 189 13.85 2.77 18.75
CA LEU A 189 14.31 1.38 18.77
C LEU A 189 15.07 1.06 20.06
N CYS A 190 15.76 2.03 20.64
CA CYS A 190 16.48 1.88 21.90
C CYS A 190 15.55 1.65 23.12
N ASP A 191 14.24 1.97 22.99
CA ASP A 191 13.26 1.67 24.05
C ASP A 191 13.02 0.17 24.21
N ILE A 192 13.35 -0.65 23.20
CA ILE A 192 13.18 -2.10 23.24
C ILE A 192 14.42 -2.70 23.91
N LYS A 193 14.21 -3.23 25.09
CA LYS A 193 15.28 -3.86 25.88
C LYS A 193 15.64 -5.24 25.34
N GLY A 194 16.92 -5.54 25.28
CA GLY A 194 17.42 -6.78 24.69
C GLY A 194 16.99 -6.92 23.22
N GLN A 195 16.70 -8.15 22.79
CA GLN A 195 16.20 -8.47 21.44
C GLN A 195 17.14 -8.06 20.29
N GLU A 196 18.44 -8.08 20.51
CA GLU A 196 19.46 -7.63 19.54
C GLU A 196 19.33 -8.35 18.19
N ARG A 197 19.02 -9.66 18.22
CA ARG A 197 18.79 -10.44 17.02
C ARG A 197 17.52 -9.97 16.27
N GLY A 198 16.47 -9.61 17.01
CA GLY A 198 15.23 -9.07 16.44
C GLY A 198 15.45 -7.69 15.82
N LYS A 199 16.18 -6.80 16.52
CA LYS A 199 16.54 -5.46 16.02
C LYS A 199 17.38 -5.56 14.75
N ARG A 200 18.41 -6.44 14.73
CA ARG A 200 19.25 -6.67 13.56
C ARG A 200 18.45 -7.24 12.38
N ALA A 201 17.57 -8.20 12.63
CA ALA A 201 16.70 -8.73 11.58
C ALA A 201 15.75 -7.66 11.02
N LEU A 202 15.23 -6.77 11.86
CA LEU A 202 14.41 -5.64 11.42
C LEU A 202 15.21 -4.68 10.54
N GLU A 203 16.44 -4.34 10.94
CA GLU A 203 17.35 -3.50 10.13
C GLU A 203 17.57 -4.10 8.74
N ILE A 204 17.88 -5.40 8.66
CA ILE A 204 18.08 -6.11 7.38
C ILE A 204 16.78 -6.14 6.58
N ALA A 205 15.65 -6.47 7.23
CA ALA A 205 14.34 -6.53 6.58
C ALA A 205 13.96 -5.18 5.96
N VAL A 206 14.15 -4.09 6.70
CA VAL A 206 13.83 -2.74 6.23
C VAL A 206 14.80 -2.33 5.12
N ALA A 207 16.11 -2.56 5.27
CA ALA A 207 17.12 -2.18 4.28
C ALA A 207 16.93 -2.87 2.92
N GLY A 208 16.45 -4.12 2.89
CA GLY A 208 16.21 -4.87 1.66
C GLY A 208 14.75 -4.97 1.25
N ARG A 209 13.81 -4.42 2.03
CA ARG A 209 12.35 -4.63 1.91
C ARG A 209 11.95 -6.10 1.98
N HIS A 210 12.64 -6.88 2.80
CA HIS A 210 12.37 -8.31 3.01
C HIS A 210 11.18 -8.56 3.92
N HIS A 211 10.43 -9.63 3.67
CA HIS A 211 9.35 -10.05 4.54
C HIS A 211 9.89 -10.68 5.82
N LEU A 212 9.39 -10.22 6.98
CA LEU A 212 9.87 -10.58 8.30
C LEU A 212 8.79 -11.30 9.12
N PHE A 213 9.15 -12.45 9.70
CA PHE A 213 8.31 -13.20 10.63
C PHE A 213 8.96 -13.28 12.01
N LEU A 214 8.28 -12.75 13.02
CA LEU A 214 8.73 -12.70 14.41
C LEU A 214 7.93 -13.70 15.25
N VAL A 215 8.61 -14.64 15.90
CA VAL A 215 7.97 -15.63 16.78
C VAL A 215 8.52 -15.47 18.19
N GLY A 216 7.67 -15.48 19.19
CA GLY A 216 8.12 -15.38 20.59
C GLY A 216 6.96 -15.35 21.57
N THR A 217 7.28 -15.48 22.84
CA THR A 217 6.29 -15.48 23.93
C THR A 217 5.51 -14.16 23.98
N PRO A 218 4.30 -14.15 24.54
CA PRO A 218 3.57 -12.92 24.81
C PRO A 218 4.41 -11.96 25.64
N GLY A 219 4.41 -10.66 25.29
CA GLY A 219 5.15 -9.63 26.02
C GLY A 219 6.64 -9.50 25.68
N CYS A 220 7.22 -10.30 24.76
CA CYS A 220 8.64 -10.18 24.40
C CYS A 220 8.97 -8.99 23.45
N GLY A 221 8.00 -8.14 23.11
CA GLY A 221 8.24 -6.91 22.32
C GLY A 221 8.03 -7.03 20.81
N LYS A 222 7.48 -8.14 20.27
CA LYS A 222 7.26 -8.35 18.82
C LYS A 222 6.54 -7.20 18.12
N SER A 223 5.35 -6.84 18.61
CA SER A 223 4.51 -5.80 18.02
C SER A 223 5.13 -4.39 18.22
N MET A 224 5.88 -4.19 19.32
CA MET A 224 6.66 -2.97 19.51
C MET A 224 7.76 -2.86 18.46
N LEU A 225 8.53 -3.93 18.24
CA LEU A 225 9.60 -3.98 17.25
C LEU A 225 9.05 -3.72 15.83
N ALA A 226 7.93 -4.37 15.48
CA ALA A 226 7.29 -4.16 14.18
C ALA A 226 6.89 -2.69 13.96
N LYS A 227 6.35 -2.01 14.95
CA LYS A 227 5.97 -0.58 14.85
C LYS A 227 7.18 0.35 14.66
N ARG A 228 8.36 0.01 15.21
CA ARG A 228 9.58 0.81 15.04
C ARG A 228 10.11 0.78 13.60
N SER A 229 9.74 -0.21 12.79
CA SER A 229 10.12 -0.29 11.37
C SER A 229 9.74 0.95 10.57
N LEU A 230 8.65 1.64 10.94
CA LEU A 230 8.21 2.86 10.27
C LEU A 230 9.25 4.00 10.36
N GLY A 231 9.92 4.13 11.50
CA GLY A 231 10.97 5.14 11.71
C GLY A 231 12.31 4.79 11.05
N LEU A 232 12.45 3.58 10.51
CA LEU A 232 13.69 3.12 9.86
C LEU A 232 13.63 3.22 8.33
N LEU A 233 12.43 3.26 7.75
CA LEU A 233 12.25 3.35 6.31
C LEU A 233 12.61 4.75 5.80
N PRO A 234 13.35 4.85 4.67
CA PRO A 234 13.57 6.14 4.02
C PRO A 234 12.25 6.72 3.53
N PRO A 235 12.16 8.08 3.42
CA PRO A 235 10.98 8.72 2.88
C PRO A 235 10.72 8.29 1.44
N LEU A 236 9.46 8.24 1.06
CA LEU A 236 9.03 7.92 -0.31
C LEU A 236 9.61 8.95 -1.30
N THR A 237 10.01 8.46 -2.46
CA THR A 237 10.31 9.33 -3.60
C THR A 237 9.04 10.08 -4.03
N PRO A 238 9.13 11.21 -4.75
CA PRO A 238 7.95 11.92 -5.24
C PRO A 238 6.98 11.03 -6.02
N THR A 239 7.51 10.14 -6.87
CA THR A 239 6.70 9.19 -7.65
C THR A 239 5.98 8.19 -6.74
N GLN A 240 6.66 7.61 -5.76
CA GLN A 240 6.06 6.68 -4.80
C GLN A 240 5.03 7.35 -3.91
N ALA A 241 5.29 8.60 -3.47
CA ALA A 241 4.34 9.38 -2.70
C ALA A 241 3.05 9.65 -3.50
N LEU A 242 3.20 9.97 -4.80
CA LEU A 242 2.06 10.14 -5.70
C LEU A 242 1.28 8.82 -5.89
N GLU A 243 1.96 7.71 -6.21
CA GLU A 243 1.32 6.38 -6.33
C GLU A 243 0.50 6.02 -5.09
N THR A 244 1.08 6.21 -3.91
CA THR A 244 0.42 5.93 -2.62
C THR A 244 -0.77 6.87 -2.38
N SER A 245 -0.62 8.15 -2.71
CA SER A 245 -1.67 9.16 -2.56
C SER A 245 -2.84 8.92 -3.52
N MET A 246 -2.58 8.43 -4.74
CA MET A 246 -3.66 8.04 -5.68
C MET A 246 -4.54 6.93 -5.10
N ILE A 247 -3.94 5.92 -4.46
CA ILE A 247 -4.70 4.85 -3.79
C ILE A 247 -5.52 5.43 -2.63
N LYS A 248 -4.91 6.27 -1.79
CA LYS A 248 -5.60 6.94 -0.66
C LYS A 248 -6.73 7.86 -1.14
N SER A 249 -6.55 8.56 -2.26
CA SER A 249 -7.55 9.42 -2.90
C SER A 249 -8.81 8.64 -3.27
N ILE A 250 -8.65 7.52 -3.98
CA ILE A 250 -9.77 6.63 -4.36
C ILE A 250 -10.44 6.03 -3.12
N PHE A 251 -9.66 5.72 -2.08
CA PHE A 251 -10.21 5.20 -0.82
C PHE A 251 -10.93 6.29 -0.01
N GLY A 252 -10.52 7.55 -0.17
CA GLY A 252 -11.03 8.72 0.57
C GLY A 252 -10.33 8.95 1.90
N GLU A 253 -9.05 8.58 2.00
CA GLU A 253 -8.19 8.76 3.19
C GLU A 253 -7.18 9.92 3.05
N LEU A 254 -7.28 10.79 2.03
CA LEU A 254 -6.46 11.99 1.96
C LEU A 254 -7.05 13.10 2.85
N SER A 255 -6.46 13.29 4.02
CA SER A 255 -6.86 14.35 4.95
C SER A 255 -6.41 15.70 4.42
N ASN A 256 -7.35 16.65 4.28
CA ASN A 256 -7.05 18.04 3.85
C ASN A 256 -6.20 18.17 2.57
N GLY A 257 -6.22 17.14 1.71
CA GLY A 257 -5.42 17.11 0.48
C GLY A 257 -3.91 16.98 0.71
N GLY A 258 -3.46 16.60 1.91
CA GLY A 258 -2.06 16.43 2.24
C GLY A 258 -1.46 15.17 1.58
N VAL A 259 -0.19 15.27 1.18
CA VAL A 259 0.59 14.13 0.66
C VAL A 259 1.65 13.75 1.68
N SER A 260 1.69 12.47 2.03
CA SER A 260 2.70 11.94 2.95
C SER A 260 3.91 11.41 2.18
N ARG A 261 5.10 11.80 2.62
CA ARG A 261 6.34 11.16 2.18
C ARG A 261 6.75 9.99 3.08
N GLN A 262 6.02 9.74 4.16
CA GLN A 262 6.24 8.58 5.01
C GLN A 262 5.59 7.35 4.38
N PRO A 263 6.32 6.21 4.28
CA PRO A 263 5.73 4.94 3.87
C PRO A 263 4.52 4.58 4.73
N PRO A 264 3.41 4.08 4.16
CA PRO A 264 2.25 3.69 4.95
C PRO A 264 2.58 2.49 5.86
N PHE A 265 2.01 2.50 7.06
CA PHE A 265 2.03 1.39 8.01
C PHE A 265 0.59 0.97 8.27
N ARG A 266 0.21 -0.22 7.78
CA ARG A 266 -1.17 -0.74 7.88
C ARG A 266 -1.21 -1.93 8.84
N PRO A 267 -1.58 -1.69 10.12
CA PRO A 267 -1.73 -2.76 11.09
C PRO A 267 -3.07 -3.47 10.88
N LEU A 268 -3.04 -4.79 10.76
CA LEU A 268 -4.22 -5.63 10.66
C LEU A 268 -4.42 -6.44 11.94
N HIS A 269 -5.65 -6.53 12.37
CA HIS A 269 -6.10 -7.43 13.42
C HIS A 269 -6.73 -8.68 12.79
N HIS A 270 -6.58 -9.85 13.41
CA HIS A 270 -7.09 -11.12 12.87
C HIS A 270 -8.62 -11.16 12.69
N THR A 271 -9.37 -10.24 13.34
CA THR A 271 -10.82 -10.08 13.14
C THR A 271 -11.19 -9.28 11.89
N THR A 272 -10.22 -8.71 11.17
CA THR A 272 -10.47 -7.95 9.96
C THR A 272 -11.01 -8.88 8.87
N SER A 273 -12.09 -8.48 8.18
CA SER A 273 -12.71 -9.30 7.16
C SER A 273 -11.85 -9.43 5.89
N ASP A 274 -11.96 -10.56 5.19
CA ASP A 274 -11.25 -10.83 3.93
C ASP A 274 -11.45 -9.70 2.91
N LYS A 275 -12.68 -9.15 2.82
CA LYS A 275 -13.01 -8.04 1.92
C LYS A 275 -12.34 -6.72 2.31
N ALA A 276 -12.12 -6.48 3.59
CA ALA A 276 -11.39 -5.29 4.04
C ALA A 276 -9.90 -5.41 3.71
N ILE A 277 -9.34 -6.62 3.81
CA ILE A 277 -7.92 -6.88 3.58
C ILE A 277 -7.59 -6.82 2.08
N ILE A 278 -8.30 -7.57 1.25
CA ILE A 278 -8.03 -7.74 -0.18
C ILE A 278 -8.65 -6.60 -0.99
N GLY A 279 -9.78 -6.12 -0.55
CA GLY A 279 -10.65 -5.24 -1.29
C GLY A 279 -11.85 -5.98 -1.86
N GLY A 280 -12.76 -5.25 -2.44
CA GLY A 280 -13.96 -5.81 -3.05
C GLY A 280 -15.24 -5.06 -2.69
N GLY A 281 -16.31 -5.82 -2.61
CA GLY A 281 -17.64 -5.26 -2.39
C GLY A 281 -18.27 -4.71 -3.67
N ARG A 282 -19.41 -3.99 -3.54
CA ARG A 282 -20.18 -3.47 -4.65
C ARG A 282 -19.37 -2.48 -5.52
N ASP A 283 -18.47 -1.72 -4.89
CA ASP A 283 -17.72 -0.64 -5.54
C ASP A 283 -16.28 -1.05 -5.91
N ALA A 284 -15.92 -2.34 -5.82
CA ALA A 284 -14.55 -2.87 -6.05
C ALA A 284 -13.45 -2.00 -5.41
N LYS A 285 -13.69 -1.55 -4.16
CA LYS A 285 -12.75 -0.68 -3.44
C LYS A 285 -11.44 -1.41 -3.17
N PRO A 286 -10.30 -0.69 -3.16
CA PRO A 286 -9.03 -1.26 -2.73
C PRO A 286 -9.14 -1.69 -1.27
N GLY A 287 -8.39 -2.73 -0.88
CA GLY A 287 -8.27 -3.18 0.50
C GLY A 287 -7.00 -2.67 1.18
N GLU A 288 -6.80 -3.09 2.42
CA GLU A 288 -5.63 -2.76 3.24
C GLU A 288 -4.30 -3.14 2.56
N ILE A 289 -4.30 -4.23 1.78
CA ILE A 289 -3.14 -4.65 0.97
C ILE A 289 -2.72 -3.55 0.00
N SER A 290 -3.68 -2.92 -0.67
CA SER A 290 -3.43 -1.83 -1.61
C SER A 290 -3.01 -0.55 -0.88
N LEU A 291 -3.63 -0.26 0.27
CA LEU A 291 -3.27 0.89 1.12
C LEU A 291 -1.87 0.77 1.75
N ALA A 292 -1.33 -0.47 1.86
CA ALA A 292 0.03 -0.73 2.30
C ALA A 292 1.08 -0.54 1.18
N HIS A 293 0.66 -0.19 -0.05
CA HIS A 293 1.57 -0.01 -1.18
C HIS A 293 2.71 0.95 -0.86
N ASN A 294 3.95 0.59 -1.25
CA ASN A 294 5.21 1.26 -0.92
C ASN A 294 5.55 1.33 0.58
N GLY A 295 4.81 0.61 1.45
CA GLY A 295 4.96 0.63 2.89
C GLY A 295 5.01 -0.75 3.53
N ILE A 296 4.37 -0.87 4.69
CA ILE A 296 4.37 -2.05 5.54
C ILE A 296 2.93 -2.52 5.78
N LEU A 297 2.69 -3.80 5.53
CA LEU A 297 1.53 -4.52 6.02
C LEU A 297 1.94 -5.27 7.28
N PHE A 298 1.38 -4.88 8.43
CA PHE A 298 1.68 -5.52 9.71
C PHE A 298 0.52 -6.42 10.14
N MET A 299 0.80 -7.71 10.32
CA MET A 299 -0.18 -8.71 10.74
C MET A 299 0.23 -9.31 12.09
N ASP A 300 -0.46 -8.86 13.14
CA ASP A 300 -0.25 -9.38 14.49
C ASP A 300 -1.00 -10.69 14.68
N GLU A 301 -0.43 -11.64 15.42
CA GLU A 301 -1.01 -12.97 15.64
C GLU A 301 -1.36 -13.70 14.32
N PHE A 302 -0.42 -13.74 13.39
CA PHE A 302 -0.60 -14.23 12.03
C PHE A 302 -1.31 -15.59 11.90
N PRO A 303 -1.06 -16.60 12.76
CA PRO A 303 -1.79 -17.88 12.70
C PRO A 303 -3.28 -17.80 13.08
N GLU A 304 -3.73 -16.69 13.72
CA GLU A 304 -5.13 -16.50 14.09
C GLU A 304 -6.01 -15.98 12.93
N PHE A 305 -5.39 -15.50 11.86
CA PHE A 305 -6.14 -15.11 10.66
C PHE A 305 -6.77 -16.33 9.99
N SER A 306 -7.92 -16.11 9.34
CA SER A 306 -8.57 -17.19 8.57
C SER A 306 -7.62 -17.73 7.50
N ARG A 307 -7.70 -19.04 7.25
CA ARG A 307 -6.88 -19.67 6.20
C ARG A 307 -7.13 -19.05 4.84
N THR A 308 -8.35 -18.61 4.57
CA THR A 308 -8.73 -17.91 3.33
C THR A 308 -7.93 -16.62 3.15
N VAL A 309 -7.83 -15.79 4.21
CA VAL A 309 -7.00 -14.57 4.20
C VAL A 309 -5.54 -14.90 3.94
N LEU A 310 -4.97 -15.86 4.68
CA LEU A 310 -3.56 -16.22 4.53
C LEU A 310 -3.22 -16.72 3.11
N GLU A 311 -4.08 -17.55 2.52
CA GLU A 311 -3.88 -18.03 1.16
C GLU A 311 -4.08 -16.94 0.11
N SER A 312 -4.98 -15.99 0.34
CA SER A 312 -5.23 -14.87 -0.58
C SER A 312 -4.07 -13.86 -0.65
N LEU A 313 -3.22 -13.79 0.38
CA LEU A 313 -2.00 -12.98 0.36
C LEU A 313 -0.92 -13.53 -0.59
N ARG A 314 -1.00 -14.81 -0.98
CA ARG A 314 0.07 -15.45 -1.77
C ARG A 314 0.30 -14.79 -3.10
N GLN A 315 -0.77 -14.48 -3.83
CA GLN A 315 -0.69 -13.84 -5.13
C GLN A 315 -0.18 -12.38 -5.01
N PRO A 316 -0.74 -11.51 -4.16
CA PRO A 316 -0.22 -10.16 -3.96
C PRO A 316 1.27 -10.08 -3.59
N LEU A 317 1.77 -11.03 -2.79
CA LEU A 317 3.19 -11.09 -2.41
C LEU A 317 4.12 -11.52 -3.56
N GLU A 318 3.61 -12.25 -4.56
CA GLU A 318 4.36 -12.64 -5.76
C GLU A 318 4.21 -11.62 -6.88
N ASP A 319 2.95 -11.31 -7.26
CA ASP A 319 2.64 -10.51 -8.43
C ASP A 319 2.69 -9.00 -8.17
N ARG A 320 2.70 -8.58 -6.88
CA ARG A 320 2.65 -7.16 -6.46
C ARG A 320 1.43 -6.41 -6.95
N HIS A 321 0.42 -7.14 -7.34
CA HIS A 321 -0.89 -6.65 -7.74
C HIS A 321 -1.98 -7.48 -7.10
N VAL A 322 -3.09 -6.83 -6.78
CA VAL A 322 -4.31 -7.49 -6.34
C VAL A 322 -5.43 -7.20 -7.34
N MET A 323 -6.07 -8.26 -7.80
CA MET A 323 -7.24 -8.16 -8.67
C MET A 323 -8.50 -8.13 -7.81
N VAL A 324 -9.25 -7.04 -7.91
CA VAL A 324 -10.55 -6.89 -7.26
C VAL A 324 -11.63 -7.04 -8.32
N ALA A 325 -12.33 -8.17 -8.28
CA ALA A 325 -13.37 -8.49 -9.27
C ALA A 325 -14.72 -7.87 -8.89
N ARG A 326 -15.40 -7.27 -9.88
CA ARG A 326 -16.83 -6.95 -9.87
C ARG A 326 -17.57 -7.89 -10.81
N ALA A 327 -18.90 -7.91 -10.69
CA ALA A 327 -19.75 -8.61 -11.66
C ALA A 327 -19.50 -8.17 -13.11
N ASN A 328 -19.14 -6.89 -13.33
CA ASN A 328 -18.97 -6.29 -14.65
C ASN A 328 -17.63 -5.55 -14.85
N ALA A 329 -16.69 -5.63 -13.92
CA ALA A 329 -15.38 -4.96 -14.03
C ALA A 329 -14.32 -5.63 -13.16
N HIS A 330 -13.10 -5.68 -13.66
CA HIS A 330 -11.92 -6.12 -12.91
C HIS A 330 -11.00 -4.93 -12.70
N SER A 331 -10.80 -4.52 -11.45
CA SER A 331 -9.84 -3.47 -11.10
C SER A 331 -8.57 -4.10 -10.56
N SER A 332 -7.42 -3.65 -11.07
CA SER A 332 -6.11 -4.05 -10.58
C SER A 332 -5.51 -2.94 -9.73
N TYR A 333 -5.05 -3.27 -8.53
CA TYR A 333 -4.36 -2.34 -7.66
C TYR A 333 -2.93 -2.80 -7.39
N ARG A 334 -1.97 -1.89 -7.48
CA ARG A 334 -0.61 -2.17 -7.05
C ARG A 334 -0.56 -2.38 -5.55
N CYS A 335 0.25 -3.36 -5.11
CA CYS A 335 0.36 -3.72 -3.69
C CYS A 335 1.79 -4.18 -3.34
N GLN A 336 2.79 -3.41 -3.74
CA GLN A 336 4.18 -3.68 -3.37
C GLN A 336 4.42 -3.21 -1.93
N PHE A 337 4.39 -4.12 -0.98
CA PHE A 337 4.55 -3.86 0.45
C PHE A 337 5.54 -4.83 1.10
N MET A 338 6.11 -4.45 2.22
CA MET A 338 6.85 -5.34 3.11
C MET A 338 5.86 -5.96 4.10
N LEU A 339 5.82 -7.29 4.18
CA LEU A 339 5.02 -8.00 5.18
C LEU A 339 5.84 -8.18 6.45
N ILE A 340 5.35 -7.66 7.57
CA ILE A 340 5.84 -8.00 8.91
C ILE A 340 4.72 -8.75 9.61
N ALA A 341 4.99 -9.98 10.04
CA ALA A 341 4.04 -10.80 10.76
C ALA A 341 4.60 -11.25 12.10
N THR A 342 3.72 -11.39 13.09
CA THR A 342 4.10 -11.90 14.40
C THR A 342 3.31 -13.15 14.74
N ALA A 343 3.88 -14.03 15.55
CA ALA A 343 3.20 -15.18 16.10
C ALA A 343 3.68 -15.48 17.52
N ASN A 344 2.81 -16.14 18.28
CA ASN A 344 3.25 -16.84 19.47
C ASN A 344 3.78 -18.24 19.08
N PRO A 345 4.61 -18.89 19.90
CA PRO A 345 5.13 -20.23 19.57
C PRO A 345 4.06 -21.32 19.59
N CYS A 346 2.93 -21.05 20.26
CA CYS A 346 1.73 -21.91 20.33
C CYS A 346 0.54 -21.05 20.76
N LYS A 347 -0.66 -21.61 20.74
CA LYS A 347 -1.89 -20.91 21.16
C LYS A 347 -1.85 -20.43 22.60
N CYS A 348 -1.21 -21.16 23.52
CA CYS A 348 -1.02 -20.71 24.91
C CYS A 348 0.12 -19.70 25.09
N GLY A 349 1.01 -19.57 24.10
CA GLY A 349 2.13 -18.62 24.09
C GLY A 349 3.40 -19.08 24.81
N TYR A 350 3.39 -20.19 25.55
CA TYR A 350 4.44 -20.58 26.48
C TYR A 350 5.14 -21.91 26.14
N LEU A 351 5.19 -22.28 24.87
CA LEU A 351 5.82 -23.53 24.43
C LEU A 351 7.29 -23.67 24.89
N SER A 352 8.01 -22.55 24.91
CA SER A 352 9.43 -22.49 25.31
C SER A 352 9.65 -22.43 26.82
N ASP A 353 8.57 -22.32 27.62
CA ASP A 353 8.65 -22.25 29.08
C ASP A 353 7.99 -23.51 29.70
N PRO A 354 8.78 -24.51 30.15
CA PRO A 354 8.21 -25.75 30.68
C PRO A 354 7.31 -25.56 31.91
N SER A 355 7.49 -24.47 32.67
CA SER A 355 6.70 -24.17 33.87
C SER A 355 5.30 -23.63 33.53
N ARG A 356 5.12 -23.05 32.34
CA ARG A 356 3.89 -22.41 31.87
C ARG A 356 3.26 -23.11 30.66
N ALA A 357 3.98 -24.07 30.07
CA ALA A 357 3.52 -24.80 28.90
C ALA A 357 2.22 -25.55 29.20
N CYS A 358 1.31 -25.56 28.23
CA CYS A 358 0.07 -26.31 28.35
C CYS A 358 0.33 -27.83 28.30
N ALA A 359 -0.61 -28.64 28.82
CA ALA A 359 -0.51 -30.10 28.84
C ALA A 359 -0.35 -30.75 27.45
N ARG A 360 -0.60 -30.01 26.35
CA ARG A 360 -0.47 -30.48 24.96
C ARG A 360 0.91 -30.18 24.34
N ALA A 361 1.84 -29.58 25.09
CA ALA A 361 3.20 -29.34 24.60
C ALA A 361 3.93 -30.67 24.32
N PRO A 362 4.69 -30.78 23.23
CA PRO A 362 5.00 -29.78 22.20
C PRO A 362 3.99 -29.75 21.01
N LEU A 363 2.98 -30.63 20.99
CA LEU A 363 2.05 -30.77 19.85
C LEU A 363 1.26 -29.48 19.56
N CYS A 364 0.95 -28.72 20.61
CA CYS A 364 0.21 -27.45 20.47
C CYS A 364 0.92 -26.42 19.57
N GLY A 365 2.26 -26.42 19.54
CA GLY A 365 3.05 -25.56 18.65
C GLY A 365 2.87 -25.93 17.18
N GLY A 366 2.98 -27.22 16.87
CA GLY A 366 2.78 -27.74 15.52
C GLY A 366 1.37 -27.51 14.99
N GLU A 367 0.35 -27.71 15.84
CA GLU A 367 -1.04 -27.44 15.45
C GLU A 367 -1.28 -25.94 15.17
N TYR A 368 -0.76 -25.06 16.02
CA TYR A 368 -0.94 -23.62 15.89
C TYR A 368 -0.22 -23.08 14.64
N MET A 369 1.03 -23.41 14.46
CA MET A 369 1.82 -23.00 13.28
C MET A 369 1.36 -23.70 12.00
N GLY A 370 0.74 -24.88 12.10
CA GLY A 370 0.16 -25.62 10.98
C GLY A 370 -1.02 -24.91 10.29
N HIS A 371 -1.58 -23.86 10.89
CA HIS A 371 -2.55 -22.97 10.24
C HIS A 371 -1.92 -22.21 9.07
N ILE A 372 -0.61 -21.95 9.12
CA ILE A 372 0.14 -21.30 8.05
C ILE A 372 0.62 -22.41 7.10
N SER A 373 0.25 -22.32 5.83
CA SER A 373 0.73 -23.28 4.84
C SER A 373 2.23 -23.16 4.59
N GLY A 374 2.90 -24.26 4.25
CA GLY A 374 4.31 -24.26 3.88
C GLY A 374 4.64 -23.23 2.79
N PRO A 375 3.87 -23.18 1.67
CA PRO A 375 4.05 -22.16 0.66
C PRO A 375 3.93 -20.72 1.17
N MET A 376 3.12 -20.44 2.19
CA MET A 376 3.03 -19.12 2.80
C MET A 376 4.25 -18.81 3.68
N MET A 377 4.72 -19.78 4.48
CA MET A 377 5.96 -19.65 5.24
C MET A 377 7.17 -19.44 4.34
N ASP A 378 7.19 -20.06 3.19
CA ASP A 378 8.25 -19.84 2.19
C ASP A 378 8.28 -18.42 1.63
N ARG A 379 7.32 -17.57 1.89
CA ARG A 379 7.32 -16.16 1.46
C ARG A 379 8.05 -15.23 2.42
N PHE A 380 8.26 -15.64 3.64
CA PHE A 380 9.09 -14.88 4.57
C PHE A 380 10.57 -15.07 4.26
N ASP A 381 11.32 -13.97 4.17
CA ASP A 381 12.76 -13.98 3.90
C ASP A 381 13.55 -14.19 5.19
N LEU A 382 13.10 -13.54 6.28
CA LEU A 382 13.68 -13.65 7.60
C LEU A 382 12.66 -14.18 8.59
N THR A 383 13.09 -15.13 9.40
CA THR A 383 12.32 -15.66 10.53
C THR A 383 13.17 -15.56 11.79
N VAL A 384 12.62 -14.96 12.84
CA VAL A 384 13.34 -14.68 14.08
C VAL A 384 12.56 -15.17 15.28
N GLU A 385 13.23 -15.92 16.14
CA GLU A 385 12.74 -16.24 17.47
C GLU A 385 13.17 -15.15 18.45
N MET A 386 12.18 -14.56 19.14
CA MET A 386 12.37 -13.54 20.16
C MET A 386 12.20 -14.18 21.54
N PRO A 387 13.28 -14.36 22.31
CA PRO A 387 13.19 -14.93 23.65
C PRO A 387 12.48 -13.97 24.61
N PRO A 388 11.95 -14.46 25.74
CA PRO A 388 11.45 -13.60 26.80
C PRO A 388 12.58 -12.71 27.35
N VAL A 389 12.27 -11.44 27.61
CA VAL A 389 13.22 -10.50 28.21
C VAL A 389 13.27 -10.75 29.72
N PRO A 390 14.43 -11.00 30.32
CA PRO A 390 14.57 -11.11 31.76
C PRO A 390 14.13 -9.80 32.46
N PHE A 391 13.46 -9.92 33.62
CA PHE A 391 12.97 -8.74 34.33
C PHE A 391 14.07 -7.73 34.70
N HIS A 392 15.27 -8.24 35.07
CA HIS A 392 16.41 -7.36 35.42
C HIS A 392 16.89 -6.51 34.21
N ASP A 393 16.67 -6.97 32.96
CA ASP A 393 17.04 -6.21 31.77
C ASP A 393 16.06 -5.05 31.49
N LEU A 394 14.84 -5.12 32.04
CA LEU A 394 13.84 -4.06 31.85
C LEU A 394 14.20 -2.76 32.57
N ASP A 395 14.92 -2.86 33.69
CA ASP A 395 15.34 -1.72 34.50
C ASP A 395 16.67 -1.10 34.01
N LEU A 396 17.35 -1.73 33.05
CA LEU A 396 18.57 -1.19 32.49
C LEU A 396 18.29 0.11 31.69
N PRO A 397 19.23 1.05 31.67
CA PRO A 397 19.12 2.22 30.81
C PRO A 397 18.90 1.82 29.35
N SER A 398 18.34 2.74 28.55
CA SER A 398 18.21 2.53 27.10
C SER A 398 19.61 2.43 26.50
N ASP A 399 20.04 1.22 26.20
CA ASP A 399 21.35 0.88 25.68
C ASP A 399 21.18 0.35 24.25
N GLY A 400 22.07 0.76 23.35
CA GLY A 400 22.04 0.34 21.96
C GLY A 400 21.72 1.45 20.94
N ASP A 401 21.61 1.04 19.68
CA ASP A 401 21.38 1.94 18.55
C ASP A 401 20.01 2.61 18.61
N THR A 402 19.99 3.94 18.44
CA THR A 402 18.74 4.69 18.27
C THR A 402 18.12 4.42 16.89
N SER A 403 16.82 4.64 16.77
CA SER A 403 16.14 4.58 15.46
C SER A 403 16.83 5.46 14.41
N ALA A 404 17.33 6.64 14.79
CA ALA A 404 18.03 7.54 13.88
C ALA A 404 19.36 6.94 13.37
N THR A 405 20.13 6.28 14.23
CA THR A 405 21.39 5.61 13.86
C THR A 405 21.13 4.46 12.88
N VAL A 406 20.13 3.63 13.16
CA VAL A 406 19.77 2.51 12.29
C VAL A 406 19.20 3.02 10.97
N ALA A 407 18.32 4.04 10.99
CA ALA A 407 17.77 4.66 9.78
C ALA A 407 18.87 5.22 8.87
N ALA A 408 19.93 5.80 9.42
CA ALA A 408 21.06 6.29 8.63
C ALA A 408 21.78 5.14 7.89
N ARG A 409 22.03 3.98 8.56
CA ARG A 409 22.61 2.78 7.90
C ARG A 409 21.68 2.21 6.83
N VAL A 410 20.38 2.14 7.12
CA VAL A 410 19.35 1.72 6.16
C VAL A 410 19.34 2.64 4.95
N ALA A 411 19.35 3.97 5.14
CA ALA A 411 19.37 4.94 4.05
C ALA A 411 20.62 4.78 3.17
N ALA A 412 21.80 4.54 3.77
CA ALA A 412 23.04 4.28 3.03
C ALA A 412 22.92 3.01 2.16
N ALA A 413 22.39 1.91 2.73
CA ALA A 413 22.16 0.68 1.97
C ALA A 413 21.12 0.87 0.86
N PHE A 414 20.08 1.67 1.08
CA PHE A 414 19.10 2.05 0.03
C PHE A 414 19.74 2.85 -1.10
N GLN A 415 20.65 3.77 -0.79
CA GLN A 415 21.36 4.55 -1.81
C GLN A 415 22.20 3.64 -2.70
N ILE A 416 22.92 2.68 -2.11
CA ILE A 416 23.71 1.67 -2.87
C ILE A 416 22.79 0.88 -3.81
N GLN A 417 21.61 0.46 -3.36
CA GLN A 417 20.64 -0.26 -4.17
C GLN A 417 20.07 0.62 -5.29
N THR A 418 19.70 1.86 -4.97
CA THR A 418 19.18 2.83 -5.95
C THR A 418 20.20 3.08 -7.07
N ASP A 419 21.48 3.25 -6.73
CA ASP A 419 22.53 3.46 -7.72
C ASP A 419 22.79 2.21 -8.56
N ARG A 420 22.73 1.02 -7.95
CA ARG A 420 22.89 -0.28 -8.60
C ARG A 420 21.76 -0.57 -9.61
N TYR A 421 20.52 -0.22 -9.27
CA TYR A 421 19.33 -0.54 -10.06
C TYR A 421 18.83 0.64 -10.91
N ARG A 422 19.64 1.68 -11.08
CA ARG A 422 19.25 2.90 -11.81
C ARG A 422 18.69 2.63 -13.22
N ASP A 423 19.29 1.68 -13.94
CA ASP A 423 18.89 1.30 -15.29
C ASP A 423 17.80 0.21 -15.33
N HIS A 424 17.28 -0.19 -14.16
CA HIS A 424 16.30 -1.26 -13.98
C HIS A 424 15.13 -0.78 -13.11
N PRO A 425 14.18 0.01 -13.67
CA PRO A 425 13.09 0.62 -12.90
C PRO A 425 12.13 -0.39 -12.25
N GLU A 426 12.16 -1.65 -12.71
CA GLU A 426 11.43 -2.77 -12.11
C GLU A 426 12.03 -3.25 -10.79
N LEU A 427 13.33 -2.99 -10.54
CA LEU A 427 14.04 -3.38 -9.32
C LEU A 427 14.13 -2.18 -8.36
N ARG A 428 13.38 -2.22 -7.28
CA ARG A 428 13.35 -1.15 -6.28
C ARG A 428 14.21 -1.46 -5.04
N SER A 429 14.49 -2.76 -4.81
CA SER A 429 15.24 -3.24 -3.64
C SER A 429 15.83 -4.62 -3.90
N ASN A 430 16.69 -5.10 -2.99
CA ASN A 430 17.26 -6.43 -3.11
C ASN A 430 16.20 -7.55 -3.02
N ALA A 431 15.06 -7.33 -2.39
CA ALA A 431 13.95 -8.29 -2.39
C ALA A 431 13.37 -8.54 -3.78
N ASP A 432 13.61 -7.63 -4.73
CA ASP A 432 13.10 -7.71 -6.10
C ASP A 432 14.02 -8.51 -7.04
N LEU A 433 15.21 -8.90 -6.58
CA LEU A 433 16.18 -9.61 -7.40
C LEU A 433 15.71 -11.00 -7.81
N GLU A 434 15.69 -11.27 -9.11
CA GLU A 434 15.32 -12.56 -9.68
C GLU A 434 16.18 -12.92 -10.90
N GLY A 435 16.21 -14.21 -11.25
CA GLY A 435 16.83 -14.71 -12.46
C GLY A 435 18.28 -14.27 -12.65
N ALA A 436 18.58 -13.68 -13.81
CA ALA A 436 19.93 -13.23 -14.18
C ALA A 436 20.45 -12.13 -13.25
N HIS A 437 19.59 -11.18 -12.83
CA HIS A 437 20.00 -10.09 -11.94
C HIS A 437 20.43 -10.61 -10.57
N LEU A 438 19.72 -11.59 -10.02
CA LEU A 438 20.11 -12.24 -8.75
C LEU A 438 21.50 -12.87 -8.86
N ASN A 439 21.75 -13.60 -9.94
CA ASN A 439 23.04 -14.27 -10.16
C ASN A 439 24.20 -13.28 -10.36
N THR A 440 23.93 -12.13 -10.99
CA THR A 440 24.98 -11.11 -11.22
C THR A 440 25.32 -10.35 -9.93
N VAL A 441 24.27 -9.99 -9.14
CA VAL A 441 24.42 -9.03 -8.02
C VAL A 441 24.69 -9.73 -6.68
N ALA A 442 24.13 -10.92 -6.47
CA ALA A 442 24.13 -11.60 -5.17
C ALA A 442 24.98 -12.87 -5.13
N THR A 443 25.77 -13.16 -6.17
CA THR A 443 26.69 -14.32 -6.15
C THR A 443 27.75 -14.16 -5.06
N PRO A 444 27.85 -15.12 -4.11
CA PRO A 444 28.81 -15.05 -3.04
C PRO A 444 30.25 -15.35 -3.54
N ASP A 445 31.22 -15.04 -2.69
CA ASP A 445 32.58 -15.52 -2.86
C ASP A 445 32.60 -17.08 -2.83
N ARG A 446 33.73 -17.68 -3.21
CA ARG A 446 33.86 -19.14 -3.27
C ARG A 446 33.55 -19.82 -1.93
N LYS A 447 33.95 -19.23 -0.80
CA LYS A 447 33.68 -19.77 0.54
C LYS A 447 32.20 -19.67 0.91
N GLY A 448 31.58 -18.54 0.61
CA GLY A 448 30.15 -18.33 0.81
C GLY A 448 29.29 -19.27 -0.06
N GLN A 449 29.70 -19.50 -1.31
CA GLN A 449 29.02 -20.44 -2.21
C GLN A 449 29.10 -21.87 -1.68
N LEU A 450 30.25 -22.31 -1.19
CA LEU A 450 30.41 -23.64 -0.59
C LEU A 450 29.55 -23.79 0.68
N LEU A 451 29.52 -22.78 1.53
CA LEU A 451 28.68 -22.76 2.72
C LEU A 451 27.19 -22.87 2.35
N LEU A 452 26.73 -22.05 1.38
CA LEU A 452 25.34 -22.03 0.93
C LEU A 452 24.92 -23.38 0.32
N ASN A 453 25.76 -23.99 -0.52
CA ASN A 453 25.48 -25.30 -1.11
C ASN A 453 25.38 -26.38 -0.04
N ARG A 454 26.31 -26.41 0.91
CA ARG A 454 26.28 -27.37 2.02
C ARG A 454 25.04 -27.19 2.90
N ALA A 455 24.66 -25.93 3.19
CA ALA A 455 23.44 -25.62 3.94
C ALA A 455 22.17 -26.05 3.15
N ALA A 456 22.15 -25.83 1.83
CA ALA A 456 21.03 -26.23 0.98
C ALA A 456 20.80 -27.74 1.01
N GLU A 457 21.87 -28.54 0.95
CA GLU A 457 21.80 -29.99 1.05
C GLU A 457 21.36 -30.45 2.46
N LEU A 458 22.01 -29.92 3.50
CA LEU A 458 21.78 -30.34 4.88
C LEU A 458 20.36 -30.03 5.36
N PHE A 459 19.84 -28.84 5.01
CA PHE A 459 18.53 -28.34 5.43
C PHE A 459 17.45 -28.52 4.36
N ARG A 460 17.79 -29.15 3.24
CA ARG A 460 16.87 -29.37 2.10
C ARG A 460 16.14 -28.09 1.68
N LEU A 461 16.90 -27.02 1.48
CA LEU A 461 16.32 -25.74 1.06
C LEU A 461 15.64 -25.90 -0.30
N SER A 462 14.45 -25.33 -0.43
CA SER A 462 13.82 -25.17 -1.74
C SER A 462 14.62 -24.19 -2.61
N ALA A 463 14.46 -24.21 -3.93
CA ALA A 463 15.07 -23.22 -4.82
C ALA A 463 14.71 -21.78 -4.41
N ARG A 464 13.45 -21.58 -3.98
CA ARG A 464 13.00 -20.29 -3.44
C ARG A 464 13.76 -19.94 -2.16
N GLY A 465 13.93 -20.88 -1.24
CA GLY A 465 14.69 -20.67 0.00
C GLY A 465 16.16 -20.30 -0.28
N TYR A 466 16.78 -20.96 -1.26
CA TYR A 466 18.15 -20.68 -1.70
C TYR A 466 18.28 -19.23 -2.23
N HIS A 467 17.39 -18.80 -3.13
CA HIS A 467 17.41 -17.45 -3.69
C HIS A 467 17.16 -16.36 -2.62
N ARG A 468 16.35 -16.66 -1.61
CA ARG A 468 16.12 -15.72 -0.49
C ARG A 468 17.36 -15.51 0.35
N VAL A 469 18.10 -16.58 0.65
CA VAL A 469 19.39 -16.44 1.35
C VAL A 469 20.33 -15.53 0.58
N LEU A 470 20.39 -15.64 -0.75
CA LEU A 470 21.19 -14.76 -1.60
C LEU A 470 20.73 -13.30 -1.51
N ARG A 471 19.42 -13.03 -1.60
CA ARG A 471 18.87 -11.67 -1.48
C ARG A 471 19.17 -11.03 -0.13
N VAL A 472 18.95 -11.77 0.95
CA VAL A 472 19.25 -11.33 2.32
C VAL A 472 20.76 -11.14 2.50
N GLY A 473 21.60 -12.07 2.00
CA GLY A 473 23.06 -11.95 2.03
C GLY A 473 23.56 -10.72 1.28
N ARG A 474 22.96 -10.37 0.14
CA ARG A 474 23.28 -9.12 -0.57
C ARG A 474 22.92 -7.88 0.27
N THR A 475 21.76 -7.89 0.93
CA THR A 475 21.35 -6.78 1.80
C THR A 475 22.29 -6.60 2.99
N ILE A 476 22.72 -7.70 3.61
CA ILE A 476 23.71 -7.66 4.71
C ILE A 476 25.03 -7.07 4.21
N ALA A 477 25.48 -7.45 3.01
CA ALA A 477 26.68 -6.89 2.40
C ALA A 477 26.53 -5.39 2.09
N ASP A 478 25.36 -4.93 1.63
CA ASP A 478 25.08 -3.51 1.41
C ASP A 478 25.11 -2.71 2.71
N LEU A 479 24.53 -3.24 3.79
CA LEU A 479 24.62 -2.64 5.14
C LEU A 479 26.06 -2.56 5.67
N ALA A 480 26.91 -3.50 5.26
CA ALA A 480 28.34 -3.50 5.59
C ALA A 480 29.18 -2.64 4.61
N GLY A 481 28.57 -2.02 3.59
CA GLY A 481 29.29 -1.28 2.55
C GLY A 481 30.19 -2.16 1.67
N ALA A 482 29.93 -3.48 1.62
CA ALA A 482 30.76 -4.43 0.91
C ALA A 482 30.28 -4.63 -0.55
N ASN A 483 31.18 -4.55 -1.51
CA ASN A 483 30.87 -4.76 -2.91
C ASN A 483 30.51 -6.22 -3.23
N GLN A 484 31.12 -7.19 -2.54
CA GLN A 484 30.93 -8.61 -2.75
C GLN A 484 30.25 -9.27 -1.56
N VAL A 485 29.35 -10.22 -1.84
CA VAL A 485 28.77 -11.07 -0.81
C VAL A 485 29.81 -12.09 -0.35
N THR A 486 30.11 -12.13 0.95
CA THR A 486 31.11 -13.02 1.54
C THR A 486 30.49 -14.15 2.33
N GLN A 487 31.33 -15.09 2.77
CA GLN A 487 30.90 -16.21 3.63
C GLN A 487 30.17 -15.73 4.90
N THR A 488 30.62 -14.61 5.52
CA THR A 488 30.01 -14.07 6.74
C THR A 488 28.58 -13.57 6.48
N HIS A 489 28.35 -12.90 5.36
CA HIS A 489 27.03 -12.43 4.96
C HIS A 489 26.06 -13.59 4.71
N ILE A 490 26.54 -14.67 4.08
CA ILE A 490 25.73 -15.88 3.86
C ILE A 490 25.45 -16.61 5.18
N ALA A 491 26.43 -16.69 6.09
CA ALA A 491 26.22 -17.32 7.40
C ALA A 491 25.15 -16.57 8.23
N GLU A 492 25.21 -15.23 8.25
CA GLU A 492 24.20 -14.41 8.91
C GLU A 492 22.82 -14.62 8.25
N ALA A 493 22.72 -14.58 6.92
CA ALA A 493 21.46 -14.79 6.20
C ALA A 493 20.84 -16.17 6.48
N LEU A 494 21.67 -17.22 6.51
CA LEU A 494 21.23 -18.59 6.86
C LEU A 494 20.68 -18.67 8.28
N SER A 495 21.23 -17.92 9.22
CA SER A 495 20.77 -17.94 10.63
C SER A 495 19.31 -17.49 10.78
N TYR A 496 18.83 -16.62 9.89
CA TYR A 496 17.44 -16.18 9.87
C TYR A 496 16.49 -17.12 9.13
N ARG A 497 17.01 -18.01 8.29
CA ARG A 497 16.19 -19.00 7.58
C ARG A 497 15.96 -20.27 8.41
N LEU A 498 16.91 -20.61 9.26
CA LEU A 498 16.93 -21.88 10.00
C LEU A 498 16.38 -21.75 11.43
N ALA A 499 15.86 -20.59 11.80
CA ALA A 499 15.51 -20.26 13.18
C ALA A 499 14.37 -21.07 13.80
N LEU A 500 13.59 -21.86 13.02
CA LEU A 500 12.42 -22.57 13.53
C LEU A 500 12.38 -24.10 13.21
N PRO A 501 13.45 -24.87 13.42
CA PRO A 501 13.40 -26.33 13.19
C PRO A 501 12.41 -27.04 14.12
N HIS A 502 12.07 -26.47 15.28
CA HIS A 502 11.18 -27.06 16.27
C HIS A 502 9.69 -26.89 15.98
N LEU A 503 9.32 -25.97 15.07
CA LEU A 503 7.93 -25.66 14.74
C LEU A 503 7.45 -26.36 13.45
N VAL A 504 8.36 -26.89 12.64
CA VAL A 504 8.04 -27.64 11.42
C VAL A 504 8.25 -29.12 11.69
N HIS A 505 7.23 -29.81 12.19
CA HIS A 505 7.24 -31.27 12.28
C HIS A 505 7.20 -31.90 10.90
N THR A 506 8.37 -32.26 10.37
CA THR A 506 8.49 -33.44 9.51
C THR A 506 8.81 -34.64 10.42
N LYS A 507 8.14 -35.77 10.21
CA LYS A 507 8.28 -37.01 11.01
C LYS A 507 9.71 -37.58 11.12
N ASP A 508 10.70 -36.92 10.52
CA ASP A 508 12.11 -37.34 10.46
C ASP A 508 13.08 -36.52 11.34
N SER A 509 12.60 -35.55 12.13
CA SER A 509 13.48 -34.60 12.84
C SER A 509 14.09 -35.12 14.16
N GLN A 510 13.84 -36.36 14.56
CA GLN A 510 14.33 -36.89 15.85
C GLN A 510 15.82 -37.29 15.86
N LYS A 511 16.61 -37.08 14.82
CA LYS A 511 17.99 -37.61 14.76
C LYS A 511 19.10 -36.67 14.34
N LYS A 512 19.03 -35.36 14.51
CA LYS A 512 20.24 -34.51 14.33
C LYS A 512 20.20 -33.28 15.22
N GLN A 513 20.75 -33.41 16.42
CA GLN A 513 21.24 -32.25 17.21
C GLN A 513 22.39 -31.60 16.43
N LEU A 514 22.26 -30.29 16.18
CA LEU A 514 23.30 -29.47 15.55
C LEU A 514 24.52 -29.36 16.46
N ASP A 515 25.69 -29.58 15.88
CA ASP A 515 26.97 -29.30 16.51
C ASP A 515 27.11 -27.78 16.72
N PRO A 516 27.27 -27.26 17.94
CA PRO A 516 27.32 -25.83 18.23
C PRO A 516 28.47 -25.08 17.55
N VAL A 517 29.47 -25.80 17.05
CA VAL A 517 30.68 -25.25 16.42
C VAL A 517 30.43 -24.55 15.09
N LEU A 518 29.28 -24.82 14.42
CA LEU A 518 28.97 -24.24 13.10
C LEU A 518 28.25 -22.87 13.15
N LEU A 519 27.82 -22.44 14.32
CA LEU A 519 27.04 -21.19 14.49
C LEU A 519 27.78 -20.07 15.24
N ASN A 520 29.04 -20.30 15.67
CA ASN A 520 29.78 -19.31 16.45
C ASN A 520 31.15 -18.97 15.79
N PRO A 521 31.23 -17.98 14.87
CA PRO A 521 32.45 -17.54 14.26
C PRO A 521 33.33 -16.63 15.17
N MET A 522 32.95 -16.44 16.46
CA MET A 522 33.57 -15.44 17.33
C MET A 522 34.53 -15.98 18.42
N THR A 523 34.97 -17.24 18.34
CA THR A 523 35.89 -17.79 19.38
C THR A 523 37.19 -18.40 18.86
N GLU A 524 37.81 -17.80 17.84
CA GLU A 524 39.22 -18.09 17.50
C GLU A 524 40.02 -16.81 17.19
N THR A 525 40.14 -15.88 18.15
CA THR A 525 41.23 -14.89 18.16
C THR A 525 41.61 -14.57 19.59
N SER A 526 42.18 -15.56 20.30
CA SER A 526 43.10 -15.29 21.41
C SER A 526 43.81 -16.58 21.83
N ARG A 527 44.82 -16.94 21.06
CA ARG A 527 46.02 -17.70 21.45
C ARG A 527 46.94 -17.78 20.24
N ILE A 528 47.77 -16.76 20.08
CA ILE A 528 49.24 -16.81 19.85
C ILE A 528 49.71 -15.36 19.95
#